data_8989e384f5c681c286441ece5f576692
#
_entry.id   8989e384f5c681c286441ece5f576692
#
_cell.length_a   1.000
_cell.length_b   1.000
_cell.length_c   1.000
_cell.angle_alpha   90.00
_cell.angle_beta   90.00
_cell.angle_gamma   90.00
#
_symmetry.space_group_name_H-M   'P 1'
#
loop_
_entity.id
_entity.type
_entity.pdbx_description
1 polymer ?
#
loop_
_entity_poly.entity_id
_entity_poly.type
_entity_poly.pdbx_seq_one_letter_code
_entity_poly.pdbx_strand_id
1 'polypeptide(L)'
;MTVLVVDVGTSGLRAALVHDDAEVTAMHYRPFAPSSPFPGLVEFDARAMAAAVLEVAHAALSEAPHGVSAVGITAQRASTIVWDRATGEPVGPGIGWQDLRTVFDCIMAKADHGLGLAPNQSATKVAWLLNAFDPDRSRDLCFGTVDTWVAYVLSRGTVHATDHSNAAITGLQLPDASGWSAHTCQVLNVPMAMLPTVVDTSGVFGEALALPGAPPLAALVGDQQGSLVGQSCVRPGMAKITFGTGGMLDVCLDHHAPASGQRSAHGTFPIVAWSHNGTLTWGAEAIMLSAGTNVDWLRDDLGIIDTAAHSHDVAAQCDTTDGVVYVPALLGLGTPAWDYGARGTLLGLTRGSGRPQITRAVLEGVAHRGADLVAAAEADTGYRIATLRIDGGMSDNPTFVQALANASGKPVEVSPHTEATTVGAAYLAGLAVGVWGSLDDIAAAWAPRVKVEPTAQLDRDQWASAVGRSRGWIPDLSALDF
;
A
#
# COMPACT_ATOMS: atom_id res chain seq x y z
N MET A 1 16.67 -21.93 7.67
CA MET A 1 15.30 -21.83 8.27
C MET A 1 14.37 -21.20 7.23
N THR A 2 13.06 -21.49 7.29
CA THR A 2 12.11 -21.08 6.25
C THR A 2 10.87 -20.47 6.90
N VAL A 3 10.34 -19.38 6.32
CA VAL A 3 9.11 -18.72 6.73
C VAL A 3 8.08 -18.90 5.63
N LEU A 4 6.86 -19.27 5.97
CA LEU A 4 5.71 -19.21 5.06
C LEU A 4 5.14 -17.79 5.10
N VAL A 5 4.95 -17.16 3.96
CA VAL A 5 4.27 -15.87 3.86
C VAL A 5 2.96 -16.04 3.11
N VAL A 6 1.90 -15.46 3.65
CA VAL A 6 0.61 -15.28 2.98
C VAL A 6 0.44 -13.78 2.68
N ASP A 7 0.34 -13.45 1.39
CA ASP A 7 0.21 -12.08 0.89
C ASP A 7 -1.12 -11.93 0.15
N VAL A 8 -1.99 -11.07 0.66
CA VAL A 8 -3.33 -10.82 0.09
C VAL A 8 -3.40 -9.40 -0.47
N GLY A 9 -3.06 -9.28 -1.75
CA GLY A 9 -3.17 -8.02 -2.49
C GLY A 9 -4.58 -7.71 -2.99
N THR A 10 -4.73 -6.58 -3.67
CA THR A 10 -6.03 -6.11 -4.19
C THR A 10 -6.56 -6.98 -5.33
N SER A 11 -5.69 -7.48 -6.22
CA SER A 11 -6.08 -8.24 -7.42
C SER A 11 -5.83 -9.73 -7.34
N GLY A 12 -5.19 -10.20 -6.27
CA GLY A 12 -4.86 -11.61 -6.07
C GLY A 12 -4.18 -11.85 -4.74
N LEU A 13 -4.06 -13.11 -4.42
CA LEU A 13 -3.38 -13.55 -3.21
C LEU A 13 -2.35 -14.63 -3.54
N ARG A 14 -1.33 -14.71 -2.71
CA ARG A 14 -0.25 -15.68 -2.87
C ARG A 14 0.22 -16.23 -1.53
N ALA A 15 0.86 -17.39 -1.60
CA ALA A 15 1.71 -17.88 -0.53
C ALA A 15 3.05 -18.30 -1.10
N ALA A 16 4.12 -18.07 -0.35
CA ALA A 16 5.48 -18.41 -0.74
C ALA A 16 6.31 -18.82 0.47
N LEU A 17 7.37 -19.59 0.21
CA LEU A 17 8.41 -19.89 1.18
C LEU A 17 9.56 -18.89 1.01
N VAL A 18 9.98 -18.29 2.09
CA VAL A 18 11.14 -17.39 2.14
C VAL A 18 12.20 -18.00 3.04
N HIS A 19 13.40 -18.19 2.49
CA HIS A 19 14.54 -18.79 3.17
C HIS A 19 15.36 -17.74 3.93
N ASP A 20 16.29 -18.20 4.77
CA ASP A 20 17.13 -17.32 5.61
C ASP A 20 18.16 -16.49 4.81
N ASP A 21 18.35 -16.78 3.53
CA ASP A 21 19.07 -15.97 2.55
C ASP A 21 18.17 -15.02 1.74
N ALA A 22 16.88 -14.93 2.12
CA ALA A 22 15.82 -14.17 1.46
C ALA A 22 15.42 -14.68 0.06
N GLU A 23 15.86 -15.89 -0.33
CA GLU A 23 15.35 -16.53 -1.55
C GLU A 23 13.87 -16.87 -1.38
N VAL A 24 13.07 -16.53 -2.40
CA VAL A 24 11.62 -16.82 -2.46
C VAL A 24 11.39 -18.03 -3.34
N THR A 25 10.80 -19.08 -2.80
CA THR A 25 10.49 -20.33 -3.49
C THR A 25 9.03 -20.73 -3.28
N ALA A 26 8.58 -21.77 -3.97
CA ALA A 26 7.24 -22.36 -3.82
C ALA A 26 6.12 -21.30 -3.84
N MET A 27 6.19 -20.36 -4.78
CA MET A 27 5.18 -19.31 -4.90
C MET A 27 3.94 -19.83 -5.59
N HIS A 28 2.84 -19.85 -4.88
CA HIS A 28 1.51 -20.17 -5.41
C HIS A 28 0.65 -18.92 -5.43
N TYR A 29 0.21 -18.52 -6.62
CA TYR A 29 -0.61 -17.33 -6.83
C TYR A 29 -2.02 -17.71 -7.29
N ARG A 30 -3.01 -17.00 -6.76
CA ARG A 30 -4.39 -17.11 -7.20
C ARG A 30 -4.96 -15.72 -7.49
N PRO A 31 -5.49 -15.46 -8.70
CA PRO A 31 -6.25 -14.25 -8.97
C PRO A 31 -7.47 -14.15 -8.04
N PHE A 32 -7.65 -12.99 -7.45
CA PHE A 32 -8.78 -12.70 -6.55
C PHE A 32 -9.15 -11.22 -6.69
N ALA A 33 -9.71 -10.87 -7.85
CA ALA A 33 -10.14 -9.50 -8.11
C ALA A 33 -11.48 -9.22 -7.40
N PRO A 34 -11.65 -8.06 -6.77
CA PRO A 34 -12.94 -7.64 -6.25
C PRO A 34 -13.94 -7.42 -7.38
N SER A 35 -15.23 -7.51 -7.06
CA SER A 35 -16.32 -7.15 -7.95
C SER A 35 -16.72 -5.69 -7.77
N SER A 36 -17.25 -5.08 -8.83
CA SER A 36 -17.83 -3.73 -8.78
C SER A 36 -19.30 -3.82 -9.21
N PRO A 37 -20.22 -4.07 -8.27
CA PRO A 37 -21.65 -4.22 -8.61
C PRO A 37 -22.26 -2.94 -9.17
N PHE A 38 -21.73 -1.76 -8.81
CA PHE A 38 -22.04 -0.46 -9.37
C PHE A 38 -20.79 0.43 -9.40
N PRO A 39 -20.72 1.45 -10.26
CA PRO A 39 -19.60 2.40 -10.25
C PRO A 39 -19.34 2.98 -8.85
N GLY A 40 -18.10 2.89 -8.38
CA GLY A 40 -17.68 3.35 -7.06
C GLY A 40 -17.89 2.35 -5.93
N LEU A 41 -18.54 1.21 -6.17
CA LEU A 41 -18.63 0.11 -5.19
C LEU A 41 -17.56 -0.94 -5.49
N VAL A 42 -16.92 -1.45 -4.43
CA VAL A 42 -15.88 -2.48 -4.54
C VAL A 42 -16.10 -3.52 -3.45
N GLU A 43 -16.48 -4.72 -3.84
CA GLU A 43 -16.85 -5.81 -2.93
C GLU A 43 -16.09 -7.11 -3.22
N PHE A 44 -15.93 -7.93 -2.21
CA PHE A 44 -15.37 -9.27 -2.36
C PHE A 44 -16.06 -10.27 -1.42
N ASP A 45 -15.97 -11.55 -1.77
CA ASP A 45 -16.48 -12.65 -0.92
C ASP A 45 -15.37 -13.08 0.06
N ALA A 46 -15.57 -12.79 1.35
CA ALA A 46 -14.60 -13.13 2.40
C ALA A 46 -14.47 -14.66 2.62
N ARG A 47 -15.52 -15.46 2.34
CA ARG A 47 -15.41 -16.93 2.39
C ARG A 47 -14.56 -17.46 1.24
N ALA A 48 -14.75 -16.93 0.04
CA ALA A 48 -13.93 -17.28 -1.11
C ALA A 48 -12.47 -16.90 -0.88
N MET A 49 -12.21 -15.74 -0.25
CA MET A 49 -10.87 -15.33 0.17
C MET A 49 -10.27 -16.34 1.16
N ALA A 50 -10.99 -16.73 2.20
CA ALA A 50 -10.53 -17.72 3.18
C ALA A 50 -10.16 -19.06 2.52
N ALA A 51 -11.00 -19.57 1.63
CA ALA A 51 -10.74 -20.80 0.89
C ALA A 51 -9.47 -20.68 0.03
N ALA A 52 -9.32 -19.56 -0.68
CA ALA A 52 -8.16 -19.31 -1.52
C ALA A 52 -6.86 -19.17 -0.71
N VAL A 53 -6.90 -18.50 0.44
CA VAL A 53 -5.76 -18.40 1.38
C VAL A 53 -5.31 -19.79 1.83
N LEU A 54 -6.23 -20.65 2.27
CA LEU A 54 -5.90 -22.01 2.68
C LEU A 54 -5.33 -22.83 1.52
N GLU A 55 -5.89 -22.70 0.33
CA GLU A 55 -5.41 -23.41 -0.88
C GLU A 55 -3.94 -23.07 -1.17
N VAL A 56 -3.60 -21.79 -1.30
CA VAL A 56 -2.22 -21.38 -1.64
C VAL A 56 -1.24 -21.65 -0.49
N ALA A 57 -1.67 -21.48 0.78
CA ALA A 57 -0.82 -21.76 1.94
C ALA A 57 -0.50 -23.25 2.06
N HIS A 58 -1.48 -24.14 1.86
CA HIS A 58 -1.24 -25.59 1.82
C HIS A 58 -0.36 -26.00 0.65
N ALA A 59 -0.57 -25.41 -0.53
CA ALA A 59 0.26 -25.68 -1.70
C ALA A 59 1.73 -25.32 -1.44
N ALA A 60 2.02 -24.10 -0.97
CA ALA A 60 3.37 -23.67 -0.63
C ALA A 60 4.00 -24.56 0.46
N LEU A 61 3.24 -24.86 1.52
CA LEU A 61 3.73 -25.66 2.64
C LEU A 61 4.03 -27.11 2.23
N SER A 62 3.35 -27.65 1.23
CA SER A 62 3.63 -29.00 0.69
C SER A 62 5.04 -29.14 0.08
N GLU A 63 5.67 -28.02 -0.28
CA GLU A 63 7.04 -27.94 -0.79
C GLU A 63 8.08 -27.70 0.31
N ALA A 64 7.65 -27.61 1.58
CA ALA A 64 8.52 -27.45 2.76
C ALA A 64 8.65 -28.79 3.53
N PRO A 65 9.50 -29.73 3.11
CA PRO A 65 9.55 -31.09 3.70
C PRO A 65 9.94 -31.10 5.19
N HIS A 66 10.58 -30.05 5.67
CA HIS A 66 10.97 -29.91 7.07
C HIS A 66 10.04 -28.95 7.86
N GLY A 67 8.92 -28.54 7.26
CA GLY A 67 8.04 -27.53 7.84
C GLY A 67 8.62 -26.11 7.75
N VAL A 68 7.93 -25.17 8.39
CA VAL A 68 8.33 -23.75 8.44
C VAL A 68 8.48 -23.30 9.90
N SER A 69 9.36 -22.32 10.12
CA SER A 69 9.63 -21.77 11.46
C SER A 69 8.54 -20.83 11.94
N ALA A 70 7.85 -20.16 11.01
CA ALA A 70 6.78 -19.21 11.29
C ALA A 70 5.93 -18.95 10.05
N VAL A 71 4.78 -18.28 10.28
CA VAL A 71 3.92 -17.70 9.25
C VAL A 71 3.91 -16.17 9.39
N GLY A 72 4.22 -15.46 8.31
CA GLY A 72 4.02 -14.03 8.15
C GLY A 72 2.78 -13.76 7.29
N ILE A 73 1.98 -12.78 7.67
CA ILE A 73 0.80 -12.34 6.93
C ILE A 73 1.00 -10.89 6.52
N THR A 74 0.86 -10.62 5.23
CA THR A 74 0.79 -9.26 4.70
C THR A 74 -0.46 -9.09 3.84
N ALA A 75 -1.04 -7.92 3.85
CA ALA A 75 -2.30 -7.71 3.15
C ALA A 75 -2.53 -6.26 2.72
N GLN A 76 -3.39 -6.09 1.71
CA GLN A 76 -3.99 -4.80 1.38
C GLN A 76 -4.65 -4.20 2.63
N ARG A 77 -4.43 -2.91 2.86
CA ARG A 77 -4.89 -2.22 4.06
C ARG A 77 -6.35 -1.76 3.97
N ALA A 78 -7.01 -1.56 5.11
CA ALA A 78 -8.32 -0.94 5.27
C ALA A 78 -9.51 -1.62 4.58
N SER A 79 -9.32 -2.65 3.78
CA SER A 79 -10.45 -3.48 3.31
C SER A 79 -11.13 -4.14 4.49
N THR A 80 -12.46 -4.09 4.54
CA THR A 80 -13.27 -4.25 5.76
C THR A 80 -14.10 -5.51 5.70
N ILE A 81 -14.06 -6.34 6.74
CA ILE A 81 -14.85 -7.56 6.90
C ILE A 81 -15.52 -7.55 8.28
N VAL A 82 -16.78 -7.96 8.32
CA VAL A 82 -17.53 -8.18 9.58
C VAL A 82 -18.08 -9.61 9.57
N TRP A 83 -17.88 -10.34 10.66
CA TRP A 83 -18.32 -11.72 10.77
C TRP A 83 -18.86 -12.03 12.17
N ASP A 84 -19.66 -13.08 12.26
CA ASP A 84 -20.21 -13.60 13.51
C ASP A 84 -19.12 -14.32 14.31
N ARG A 85 -18.91 -13.94 15.56
CA ARG A 85 -17.80 -14.46 16.40
C ARG A 85 -17.92 -15.96 16.66
N ALA A 86 -19.13 -16.45 16.85
CA ALA A 86 -19.35 -17.86 17.22
C ALA A 86 -19.19 -18.81 16.04
N THR A 87 -19.59 -18.36 14.84
CA THR A 87 -19.62 -19.22 13.64
C THR A 87 -18.46 -18.96 12.68
N GLY A 88 -17.82 -17.79 12.75
CA GLY A 88 -16.84 -17.34 11.77
C GLY A 88 -17.45 -16.93 10.42
N GLU A 89 -18.79 -16.82 10.33
CA GLU A 89 -19.47 -16.54 9.08
C GLU A 89 -19.56 -15.03 8.81
N PRO A 90 -19.08 -14.54 7.65
CA PRO A 90 -19.27 -13.14 7.25
C PRO A 90 -20.76 -12.78 7.19
N VAL A 91 -21.10 -11.61 7.74
CA VAL A 91 -22.50 -11.14 7.79
C VAL A 91 -22.92 -10.36 6.55
N GLY A 92 -21.95 -9.97 5.72
CA GLY A 92 -22.15 -9.23 4.48
C GLY A 92 -20.95 -9.38 3.56
N PRO A 93 -20.89 -8.62 2.45
CA PRO A 93 -19.71 -8.60 1.58
C PRO A 93 -18.52 -8.01 2.32
N GLY A 94 -17.31 -8.45 1.98
CA GLY A 94 -16.11 -7.69 2.26
C GLY A 94 -16.12 -6.41 1.43
N ILE A 95 -15.79 -5.26 2.02
CA ILE A 95 -15.76 -3.98 1.34
C ILE A 95 -14.31 -3.58 1.09
N GLY A 96 -13.93 -3.39 -0.18
CA GLY A 96 -12.59 -3.00 -0.58
C GLY A 96 -12.22 -1.60 -0.12
N TRP A 97 -10.92 -1.34 0.05
CA TRP A 97 -10.42 -0.02 0.42
C TRP A 97 -10.77 1.08 -0.61
N GLN A 98 -10.93 0.71 -1.88
CA GLN A 98 -11.28 1.60 -2.99
C GLN A 98 -12.78 1.98 -3.02
N ASP A 99 -13.61 1.35 -2.19
CA ASP A 99 -15.06 1.55 -2.18
C ASP A 99 -15.44 2.95 -1.69
N LEU A 100 -16.29 3.61 -2.44
CA LEU A 100 -16.69 5.01 -2.23
C LEU A 100 -18.09 5.16 -1.63
N ARG A 101 -18.78 4.05 -1.22
CA ARG A 101 -20.16 4.10 -0.73
C ARG A 101 -20.37 5.01 0.49
N THR A 102 -19.33 5.22 1.30
CA THR A 102 -19.39 5.98 2.54
C THR A 102 -18.77 7.39 2.43
N VAL A 103 -18.56 7.91 1.21
CA VAL A 103 -18.06 9.29 1.01
C VAL A 103 -18.93 10.31 1.73
N PHE A 104 -20.26 10.18 1.64
CA PHE A 104 -21.18 11.07 2.32
C PHE A 104 -21.06 10.98 3.85
N ASP A 105 -20.91 9.77 4.39
CA ASP A 105 -20.74 9.54 5.82
C ASP A 105 -19.44 10.19 6.34
N CYS A 106 -18.36 10.15 5.55
CA CYS A 106 -17.11 10.86 5.89
C CYS A 106 -17.30 12.38 5.95
N ILE A 107 -18.01 12.95 4.98
CA ILE A 107 -18.32 14.40 4.95
C ILE A 107 -19.16 14.79 6.19
N MET A 108 -20.19 14.01 6.52
CA MET A 108 -21.04 14.27 7.69
C MET A 108 -20.27 14.09 8.99
N ALA A 109 -19.42 13.05 9.12
CA ALA A 109 -18.57 12.85 10.29
C ALA A 109 -17.63 14.03 10.54
N LYS A 110 -17.09 14.64 9.48
CA LYS A 110 -16.26 15.85 9.58
C LYS A 110 -17.10 17.08 9.97
N ALA A 111 -18.26 17.27 9.33
CA ALA A 111 -19.11 18.44 9.55
C ALA A 111 -19.74 18.46 10.97
N ASP A 112 -20.26 17.32 11.43
CA ASP A 112 -21.04 17.24 12.67
C ASP A 112 -20.17 16.96 13.90
N HIS A 113 -19.03 16.25 13.72
CA HIS A 113 -18.21 15.74 14.82
C HIS A 113 -16.73 16.10 14.73
N GLY A 114 -16.29 16.77 13.67
CA GLY A 114 -14.87 17.11 13.47
C GLY A 114 -13.97 15.91 13.18
N LEU A 115 -14.55 14.75 12.83
CA LEU A 115 -13.79 13.54 12.52
C LEU A 115 -13.31 13.56 11.07
N GLY A 116 -12.01 13.72 10.87
CA GLY A 116 -11.37 13.66 9.56
C GLY A 116 -11.20 12.20 9.11
N LEU A 117 -12.27 11.60 8.58
CA LEU A 117 -12.27 10.25 8.05
C LEU A 117 -12.27 10.28 6.53
N ALA A 118 -11.53 9.34 5.92
CA ALA A 118 -11.48 9.19 4.48
C ALA A 118 -12.23 7.91 4.01
N PRO A 119 -12.84 7.92 2.83
CA PRO A 119 -13.64 6.79 2.34
C PRO A 119 -12.82 5.52 2.09
N ASN A 120 -11.51 5.63 1.93
CA ASN A 120 -10.62 4.47 1.83
C ASN A 120 -10.30 3.82 3.18
N GLN A 121 -10.68 4.41 4.32
CA GLN A 121 -10.54 3.82 5.65
C GLN A 121 -11.69 2.85 5.97
N SER A 122 -11.54 2.05 7.05
CA SER A 122 -12.53 1.05 7.45
C SER A 122 -13.69 1.64 8.26
N ALA A 123 -13.47 2.70 9.00
CA ALA A 123 -14.36 3.21 10.05
C ALA A 123 -15.83 3.36 9.60
N THR A 124 -16.07 4.12 8.54
CA THR A 124 -17.42 4.34 8.01
C THR A 124 -18.00 3.10 7.32
N LYS A 125 -17.15 2.23 6.76
CA LYS A 125 -17.56 0.96 6.13
C LYS A 125 -18.06 -0.05 7.17
N VAL A 126 -17.40 -0.12 8.35
CA VAL A 126 -17.89 -0.93 9.48
C VAL A 126 -19.27 -0.45 9.90
N ALA A 127 -19.46 0.86 10.11
CA ALA A 127 -20.74 1.44 10.45
C ALA A 127 -21.82 1.11 9.42
N TRP A 128 -21.48 1.20 8.13
CA TRP A 128 -22.39 0.85 7.03
C TRP A 128 -22.80 -0.64 7.09
N LEU A 129 -21.85 -1.56 7.26
CA LEU A 129 -22.12 -2.99 7.40
C LEU A 129 -23.02 -3.28 8.60
N LEU A 130 -22.75 -2.66 9.73
CA LEU A 130 -23.57 -2.83 10.91
C LEU A 130 -25.00 -2.28 10.72
N ASN A 131 -25.16 -1.13 10.07
CA ASN A 131 -26.47 -0.57 9.76
C ASN A 131 -27.28 -1.47 8.82
N ALA A 132 -26.61 -2.16 7.90
CA ALA A 132 -27.27 -3.06 6.95
C ALA A 132 -27.60 -4.43 7.54
N PHE A 133 -26.75 -5.00 8.42
CA PHE A 133 -26.85 -6.43 8.82
C PHE A 133 -27.06 -6.65 10.32
N ASP A 134 -26.86 -5.62 11.16
CA ASP A 134 -27.09 -5.64 12.62
C ASP A 134 -27.48 -4.24 13.13
N PRO A 135 -28.62 -3.66 12.66
CA PRO A 135 -29.00 -2.29 12.99
C PRO A 135 -29.18 -2.07 14.50
N ASP A 136 -29.62 -3.08 15.21
CA ASP A 136 -29.88 -3.02 16.66
C ASP A 136 -28.62 -3.30 17.51
N ARG A 137 -27.48 -3.63 16.86
CA ARG A 137 -26.21 -4.01 17.54
C ARG A 137 -26.42 -5.15 18.56
N SER A 138 -27.25 -6.13 18.20
CA SER A 138 -27.65 -7.23 19.07
C SER A 138 -26.81 -8.49 18.93
N ARG A 139 -25.99 -8.58 17.88
CA ARG A 139 -25.16 -9.75 17.56
C ARG A 139 -23.76 -9.61 18.15
N ASP A 140 -23.14 -10.72 18.50
CA ASP A 140 -21.71 -10.76 18.86
C ASP A 140 -20.88 -10.92 17.58
N LEU A 141 -20.43 -9.78 17.06
CA LEU A 141 -19.69 -9.70 15.81
C LEU A 141 -18.22 -9.37 16.03
N CYS A 142 -17.40 -9.77 15.07
CA CYS A 142 -16.01 -9.34 14.91
C CYS A 142 -15.91 -8.40 13.71
N PHE A 143 -15.06 -7.40 13.83
CA PHE A 143 -14.53 -6.61 12.73
C PHE A 143 -13.06 -6.97 12.50
N GLY A 144 -12.63 -6.95 11.26
CA GLY A 144 -11.22 -7.01 10.90
C GLY A 144 -10.93 -6.43 9.52
N THR A 145 -9.69 -6.04 9.35
CA THR A 145 -9.07 -5.86 8.06
C THR A 145 -8.65 -7.22 7.49
N VAL A 146 -8.11 -7.27 6.28
CA VAL A 146 -7.79 -8.55 5.61
C VAL A 146 -6.77 -9.36 6.41
N ASP A 147 -5.76 -8.71 7.00
CA ASP A 147 -4.78 -9.35 7.89
C ASP A 147 -5.45 -10.08 9.07
N THR A 148 -6.38 -9.39 9.75
CA THR A 148 -7.17 -9.95 10.86
C THR A 148 -7.99 -11.17 10.41
N TRP A 149 -8.65 -11.06 9.25
CA TRP A 149 -9.44 -12.16 8.69
C TRP A 149 -8.57 -13.38 8.36
N VAL A 150 -7.41 -13.15 7.73
CA VAL A 150 -6.45 -14.22 7.40
C VAL A 150 -5.92 -14.89 8.68
N ALA A 151 -5.54 -14.10 9.69
CA ALA A 151 -5.12 -14.64 10.98
C ALA A 151 -6.22 -15.46 11.67
N TYR A 152 -7.48 -14.98 11.65
CA TYR A 152 -8.63 -15.68 12.17
C TYR A 152 -8.85 -17.03 11.45
N VAL A 153 -8.78 -17.04 10.12
CA VAL A 153 -8.94 -18.26 9.29
C VAL A 153 -7.81 -19.26 9.57
N LEU A 154 -6.56 -18.82 9.54
CA LEU A 154 -5.41 -19.69 9.77
C LEU A 154 -5.36 -20.26 11.19
N SER A 155 -5.83 -19.50 12.18
CA SER A 155 -5.91 -19.97 13.59
C SER A 155 -7.17 -20.76 13.92
N ARG A 156 -8.05 -21.02 12.96
CA ARG A 156 -9.37 -21.62 13.19
C ARG A 156 -10.21 -20.85 14.22
N GLY A 157 -10.15 -19.53 14.17
CA GLY A 157 -10.95 -18.64 15.00
C GLY A 157 -10.38 -18.37 16.40
N THR A 158 -9.21 -18.89 16.75
CA THR A 158 -8.60 -18.66 18.07
C THR A 158 -7.89 -17.31 18.19
N VAL A 159 -7.53 -16.67 17.05
CA VAL A 159 -6.86 -15.38 17.00
C VAL A 159 -7.77 -14.35 16.33
N HIS A 160 -8.10 -13.27 17.05
CA HIS A 160 -8.76 -12.08 16.53
C HIS A 160 -7.86 -10.88 16.81
N ALA A 161 -6.86 -10.68 15.95
CA ALA A 161 -5.79 -9.69 16.12
C ALA A 161 -5.49 -8.98 14.81
N THR A 162 -5.04 -7.74 14.92
CA THR A 162 -4.44 -6.93 13.86
C THR A 162 -3.15 -6.31 14.37
N ASP A 163 -2.29 -5.80 13.49
CA ASP A 163 -1.11 -5.07 13.90
C ASP A 163 -1.31 -3.55 13.87
N HIS A 164 -0.33 -2.82 14.39
CA HIS A 164 -0.37 -1.38 14.40
C HIS A 164 -0.37 -0.74 13.00
N SER A 165 0.27 -1.35 12.00
CA SER A 165 0.32 -0.81 10.63
C SER A 165 -1.04 -0.87 9.92
N ASN A 166 -1.82 -1.92 10.18
CA ASN A 166 -3.18 -2.06 9.69
C ASN A 166 -4.19 -1.27 10.54
N ALA A 167 -4.07 -1.30 11.87
CA ALA A 167 -4.97 -0.59 12.78
C ALA A 167 -4.96 0.93 12.53
N ALA A 168 -3.79 1.53 12.32
CA ALA A 168 -3.63 2.97 12.09
C ALA A 168 -4.37 3.48 10.85
N ILE A 169 -4.53 2.64 9.83
CA ILE A 169 -5.21 3.02 8.57
C ILE A 169 -6.74 2.83 8.64
N THR A 170 -7.26 2.24 9.72
CA THR A 170 -8.71 1.99 9.83
C THR A 170 -9.56 3.24 10.05
N GLY A 171 -8.98 4.33 10.57
CA GLY A 171 -9.70 5.48 11.08
C GLY A 171 -10.38 5.25 12.44
N LEU A 172 -10.18 4.07 13.05
CA LEU A 172 -10.71 3.70 14.37
C LEU A 172 -9.66 3.74 15.48
N GLN A 173 -8.37 3.78 15.15
CA GLN A 173 -7.27 3.87 16.11
C GLN A 173 -6.99 5.32 16.50
N LEU A 174 -6.49 5.53 17.72
CA LEU A 174 -5.99 6.83 18.15
C LEU A 174 -4.73 7.22 17.33
N PRO A 175 -4.51 8.51 17.07
CA PRO A 175 -3.38 8.98 16.25
C PRO A 175 -2.00 8.58 16.77
N ASP A 176 -1.86 8.40 18.08
CA ASP A 176 -0.62 7.96 18.74
C ASP A 176 -0.48 6.43 18.80
N ALA A 177 -1.39 5.70 18.17
CA ALA A 177 -1.49 4.25 18.16
C ALA A 177 -1.62 3.59 19.56
N SER A 178 -1.98 4.35 20.60
CA SER A 178 -2.12 3.84 21.97
C SER A 178 -3.36 2.95 22.19
N GLY A 179 -4.26 2.85 21.21
CA GLY A 179 -5.45 2.01 21.26
C GLY A 179 -6.55 2.46 20.33
N TRP A 180 -7.70 1.84 20.45
CA TRP A 180 -8.89 2.19 19.65
C TRP A 180 -9.54 3.47 20.18
N SER A 181 -10.04 4.32 19.28
CA SER A 181 -10.72 5.58 19.59
C SER A 181 -12.15 5.32 20.06
N ALA A 182 -12.37 5.36 21.37
CA ALA A 182 -13.72 5.24 21.94
C ALA A 182 -14.67 6.34 21.40
N HIS A 183 -14.16 7.54 21.15
CA HIS A 183 -14.94 8.64 20.59
C HIS A 183 -15.41 8.34 19.16
N THR A 184 -14.51 7.92 18.26
CA THR A 184 -14.85 7.57 16.89
C THR A 184 -15.84 6.41 16.85
N CYS A 185 -15.61 5.38 17.67
CA CYS A 185 -16.51 4.23 17.79
C CYS A 185 -17.90 4.64 18.27
N GLN A 186 -17.99 5.53 19.26
CA GLN A 186 -19.27 6.05 19.77
C GLN A 186 -20.02 6.84 18.69
N VAL A 187 -19.35 7.76 17.98
CA VAL A 187 -19.96 8.57 16.92
C VAL A 187 -20.51 7.69 15.80
N LEU A 188 -19.75 6.67 15.39
CA LEU A 188 -20.13 5.74 14.31
C LEU A 188 -21.03 4.59 14.78
N ASN A 189 -21.37 4.54 16.07
CA ASN A 189 -22.11 3.43 16.68
C ASN A 189 -21.49 2.04 16.38
N VAL A 190 -20.17 1.95 16.55
CA VAL A 190 -19.36 0.73 16.39
C VAL A 190 -19.04 0.17 17.78
N PRO A 191 -19.52 -1.02 18.15
CA PRO A 191 -19.22 -1.61 19.46
C PRO A 191 -17.71 -1.90 19.61
N MET A 192 -17.10 -1.40 20.69
CA MET A 192 -15.67 -1.63 20.98
C MET A 192 -15.33 -3.12 21.11
N ALA A 193 -16.26 -3.96 21.56
CA ALA A 193 -16.07 -5.40 21.74
C ALA A 193 -15.85 -6.17 20.44
N MET A 194 -16.21 -5.57 19.29
CA MET A 194 -16.01 -6.21 17.98
C MET A 194 -14.62 -5.93 17.37
N LEU A 195 -13.84 -5.03 17.97
CA LEU A 195 -12.54 -4.65 17.46
C LEU A 195 -11.48 -5.71 17.82
N PRO A 196 -10.51 -5.98 16.93
CA PRO A 196 -9.45 -6.95 17.21
C PRO A 196 -8.47 -6.43 18.27
N THR A 197 -7.73 -7.34 18.88
CA THR A 197 -6.57 -6.98 19.69
C THR A 197 -5.46 -6.46 18.79
N VAL A 198 -4.88 -5.32 19.12
CA VAL A 198 -3.71 -4.79 18.41
C VAL A 198 -2.47 -5.45 18.98
N VAL A 199 -1.66 -6.06 18.11
CA VAL A 199 -0.43 -6.76 18.45
C VAL A 199 0.77 -6.12 17.75
N ASP A 200 1.99 -6.48 18.17
CA ASP A 200 3.19 -6.08 17.45
C ASP A 200 3.18 -6.62 16.01
N THR A 201 3.69 -5.82 15.08
CA THR A 201 3.89 -6.22 13.68
C THR A 201 4.81 -7.44 13.56
N SER A 202 5.86 -7.48 14.40
CA SER A 202 6.77 -8.62 14.54
C SER A 202 6.69 -9.15 15.97
N GLY A 203 6.04 -10.31 16.13
CA GLY A 203 5.84 -10.97 17.43
C GLY A 203 4.94 -12.19 17.26
N VAL A 204 5.14 -13.21 18.07
CA VAL A 204 4.27 -14.42 18.06
C VAL A 204 2.97 -14.11 18.78
N PHE A 205 1.84 -14.24 18.10
CA PHE A 205 0.51 -13.91 18.63
C PHE A 205 -0.50 -15.07 18.55
N GLY A 206 -0.09 -16.25 18.05
CA GLY A 206 -0.92 -17.44 17.96
C GLY A 206 -0.28 -18.53 17.11
N GLU A 207 -1.10 -19.52 16.74
CA GLU A 207 -0.69 -20.67 15.92
C GLU A 207 -1.59 -20.80 14.71
N ALA A 208 -1.02 -21.18 13.56
CA ALA A 208 -1.76 -21.45 12.33
C ALA A 208 -2.37 -22.86 12.36
N LEU A 209 -3.34 -23.08 13.24
CA LEU A 209 -3.99 -24.39 13.49
C LEU A 209 -4.64 -25.01 12.25
N ALA A 210 -4.92 -24.23 11.21
CA ALA A 210 -5.42 -24.71 9.94
C ALA A 210 -4.34 -25.32 9.05
N LEU A 211 -3.07 -25.12 9.37
CA LEU A 211 -1.94 -25.61 8.59
C LEU A 211 -1.27 -26.83 9.28
N PRO A 212 -0.68 -27.75 8.51
CA PRO A 212 0.12 -28.85 9.05
C PRO A 212 1.23 -28.34 9.97
N GLY A 213 1.38 -28.96 11.14
CA GLY A 213 2.40 -28.60 12.12
C GLY A 213 2.04 -27.38 12.96
N ALA A 214 0.92 -26.70 12.71
CA ALA A 214 0.46 -25.52 13.43
C ALA A 214 1.59 -24.50 13.69
N PRO A 215 2.30 -24.02 12.65
CA PRO A 215 3.42 -23.09 12.85
C PRO A 215 2.95 -21.79 13.51
N PRO A 216 3.82 -21.08 14.27
CA PRO A 216 3.45 -19.84 14.91
C PRO A 216 3.11 -18.75 13.90
N LEU A 217 2.03 -17.99 14.16
CA LEU A 217 1.72 -16.73 13.50
C LEU A 217 2.62 -15.66 14.12
N ALA A 218 3.53 -15.08 13.34
CA ALA A 218 4.63 -14.28 13.87
C ALA A 218 4.81 -12.90 13.24
N ALA A 219 4.03 -12.58 12.20
CA ALA A 219 3.92 -11.22 11.69
C ALA A 219 2.54 -10.95 11.09
N LEU A 220 2.03 -9.74 11.35
CA LEU A 220 0.95 -9.08 10.60
C LEU A 220 1.49 -7.73 10.12
N VAL A 221 1.34 -7.42 8.84
CA VAL A 221 1.84 -6.15 8.29
C VAL A 221 1.02 -5.70 7.09
N GLY A 222 0.79 -4.41 6.96
CA GLY A 222 0.24 -3.83 5.73
C GLY A 222 1.20 -3.99 4.55
N ASP A 223 0.67 -4.14 3.35
CA ASP A 223 1.45 -4.40 2.13
C ASP A 223 2.54 -3.34 1.87
N GLN A 224 2.24 -2.07 2.08
CA GLN A 224 3.21 -0.98 1.87
C GLN A 224 4.33 -1.00 2.92
N GLN A 225 4.00 -1.26 4.17
CA GLN A 225 4.96 -1.42 5.26
C GLN A 225 5.79 -2.70 5.09
N GLY A 226 5.17 -3.79 4.63
CA GLY A 226 5.89 -5.00 4.22
C GLY A 226 6.93 -4.69 3.14
N SER A 227 6.54 -3.96 2.09
CA SER A 227 7.48 -3.53 1.05
C SER A 227 8.59 -2.61 1.61
N LEU A 228 8.29 -1.69 2.54
CA LEU A 228 9.30 -0.83 3.17
C LEU A 228 10.39 -1.65 3.87
N VAL A 229 9.98 -2.66 4.66
CA VAL A 229 10.91 -3.57 5.35
C VAL A 229 11.61 -4.48 4.35
N GLY A 230 10.91 -5.02 3.36
CA GLY A 230 11.48 -5.90 2.32
C GLY A 230 12.51 -5.20 1.43
N GLN A 231 12.37 -3.90 1.25
CA GLN A 231 13.40 -3.08 0.64
C GLN A 231 14.45 -2.59 1.65
N SER A 232 14.44 -3.13 2.87
CA SER A 232 15.39 -2.79 3.94
C SER A 232 15.47 -1.30 4.25
N CYS A 233 14.38 -0.58 4.07
CA CYS A 233 14.25 0.82 4.47
C CYS A 233 13.91 0.90 5.96
N VAL A 234 14.84 0.46 6.82
CA VAL A 234 14.61 0.23 8.25
C VAL A 234 15.30 1.26 9.15
N ARG A 235 15.89 2.29 8.60
CA ARG A 235 16.52 3.39 9.35
C ARG A 235 15.87 4.72 8.98
N PRO A 236 15.83 5.69 9.92
CA PRO A 236 15.25 7.01 9.65
C PRO A 236 15.83 7.68 8.40
N GLY A 237 14.96 8.22 7.55
CA GLY A 237 15.30 8.86 6.28
C GLY A 237 15.48 7.90 5.09
N MET A 238 15.45 6.57 5.31
CA MET A 238 15.37 5.61 4.20
C MET A 238 13.95 5.56 3.65
N ALA A 239 13.84 5.50 2.33
CA ALA A 239 12.55 5.55 1.65
C ALA A 239 12.49 4.63 0.44
N LYS A 240 11.29 4.14 0.16
CA LYS A 240 10.98 3.41 -1.07
C LYS A 240 9.78 4.03 -1.79
N ILE A 241 9.68 3.82 -3.10
CA ILE A 241 8.44 4.01 -3.85
C ILE A 241 8.08 2.69 -4.54
N THR A 242 6.87 2.20 -4.30
CA THR A 242 6.27 1.12 -5.10
C THR A 242 5.51 1.74 -6.26
N PHE A 243 5.93 1.48 -7.50
CA PHE A 243 5.26 1.93 -8.72
C PHE A 243 4.41 0.80 -9.31
N GLY A 244 3.23 0.60 -8.73
CA GLY A 244 2.19 -0.29 -9.25
C GLY A 244 1.15 0.48 -10.08
N THR A 245 -0.13 0.16 -9.91
CA THR A 245 -1.28 0.92 -10.47
C THR A 245 -1.18 2.40 -10.10
N GLY A 246 -1.02 2.69 -8.79
CA GLY A 246 -0.60 3.97 -8.25
C GLY A 246 0.87 3.95 -7.83
N GLY A 247 1.33 5.02 -7.19
CA GLY A 247 2.66 5.12 -6.60
C GLY A 247 2.57 5.44 -5.11
N MET A 248 3.23 4.63 -4.26
CA MET A 248 3.26 4.83 -2.81
C MET A 248 4.69 5.01 -2.34
N LEU A 249 5.02 6.22 -1.88
CA LEU A 249 6.28 6.48 -1.19
C LEU A 249 6.08 6.30 0.29
N ASP A 250 6.91 5.48 0.91
CA ASP A 250 7.00 5.33 2.36
C ASP A 250 8.40 5.68 2.83
N VAL A 251 8.47 6.49 3.89
CA VAL A 251 9.71 6.87 4.57
C VAL A 251 9.71 6.28 5.96
N CYS A 252 10.79 5.61 6.33
CA CYS A 252 11.04 5.22 7.71
C CYS A 252 11.42 6.45 8.54
N LEU A 253 10.78 6.63 9.67
CA LEU A 253 11.08 7.66 10.67
C LEU A 253 11.61 7.00 11.95
N ASP A 254 11.62 7.74 13.03
CA ASP A 254 12.02 7.26 14.35
C ASP A 254 10.83 6.73 15.18
N HIS A 255 11.00 6.68 16.51
CA HIS A 255 10.01 6.16 17.46
C HIS A 255 9.08 7.24 18.02
N HIS A 256 9.18 8.49 17.55
CA HIS A 256 8.36 9.58 18.05
C HIS A 256 7.03 9.62 17.31
N ALA A 257 5.93 9.53 18.07
CA ALA A 257 4.59 9.65 17.52
C ALA A 257 4.40 11.01 16.82
N PRO A 258 3.70 11.04 15.68
CA PRO A 258 3.39 12.29 15.00
C PRO A 258 2.48 13.16 15.86
N ALA A 259 2.57 14.48 15.68
CA ALA A 259 1.74 15.43 16.42
C ALA A 259 0.24 15.31 16.08
N SER A 260 -0.08 14.74 14.91
CA SER A 260 -1.45 14.55 14.42
C SER A 260 -1.49 13.28 13.55
N GLY A 261 -2.64 12.57 13.57
CA GLY A 261 -2.92 11.47 12.63
C GLY A 261 -3.47 11.95 11.28
N GLN A 262 -3.56 13.25 11.08
CA GLN A 262 -4.10 13.84 9.85
C GLN A 262 -3.00 14.08 8.81
N ARG A 263 -3.42 14.40 7.60
CA ARG A 263 -2.57 14.79 6.49
C ARG A 263 -1.71 16.01 6.87
N SER A 264 -0.41 15.91 6.63
CA SER A 264 0.58 16.96 6.90
C SER A 264 0.49 18.11 5.90
N ALA A 265 1.23 19.20 6.14
CA ALA A 265 1.15 20.43 5.36
C ALA A 265 1.49 20.26 3.86
N HIS A 266 2.39 19.33 3.53
CA HIS A 266 2.73 18.99 2.15
C HIS A 266 2.06 17.69 1.66
N GLY A 267 1.01 17.24 2.36
CA GLY A 267 0.11 16.21 1.90
C GLY A 267 0.55 14.78 2.17
N THR A 268 1.53 14.53 3.03
CA THR A 268 1.86 13.19 3.50
C THR A 268 0.97 12.76 4.67
N PHE A 269 0.90 11.46 4.92
CA PHE A 269 0.21 10.88 6.07
C PHE A 269 1.20 10.20 7.00
N PRO A 270 1.04 10.33 8.33
CA PRO A 270 1.76 9.49 9.26
C PRO A 270 1.25 8.05 9.18
N ILE A 271 2.17 7.11 9.24
CA ILE A 271 1.88 5.67 9.32
C ILE A 271 2.69 5.04 10.44
N VAL A 272 2.24 3.92 10.98
CA VAL A 272 3.12 3.02 11.73
C VAL A 272 3.84 2.15 10.71
N ALA A 273 5.15 2.25 10.64
CA ALA A 273 5.97 1.47 9.73
C ALA A 273 6.04 -0.01 10.19
N TRP A 274 6.28 -0.23 11.47
CA TRP A 274 6.19 -1.53 12.16
C TRP A 274 6.25 -1.34 13.67
N SER A 275 5.95 -2.41 14.40
CA SER A 275 6.23 -2.50 15.83
C SER A 275 6.91 -3.82 16.18
N HIS A 276 7.80 -3.80 17.18
CA HIS A 276 8.50 -4.96 17.66
C HIS A 276 8.88 -4.78 19.14
N ASN A 277 8.63 -5.78 19.98
CA ASN A 277 8.87 -5.74 21.43
C ASN A 277 8.26 -4.48 22.11
N GLY A 278 7.03 -4.11 21.72
CA GLY A 278 6.30 -2.97 22.25
C GLY A 278 6.84 -1.60 21.79
N THR A 279 7.80 -1.57 20.88
CA THR A 279 8.35 -0.33 20.33
C THR A 279 7.78 -0.07 18.94
N LEU A 280 7.14 1.09 18.77
CA LEU A 280 6.64 1.57 17.48
C LEU A 280 7.76 2.28 16.71
N THR A 281 7.89 1.96 15.43
CA THR A 281 8.63 2.77 14.45
C THR A 281 7.61 3.45 13.54
N TRP A 282 7.68 4.76 13.46
CA TRP A 282 6.81 5.54 12.62
C TRP A 282 7.34 5.68 11.20
N GLY A 283 6.47 6.08 10.31
CA GLY A 283 6.77 6.42 8.94
C GLY A 283 5.88 7.53 8.42
N ALA A 284 6.15 7.96 7.21
CA ALA A 284 5.29 8.86 6.46
C ALA A 284 5.02 8.29 5.08
N GLU A 285 3.76 8.38 4.65
CA GLU A 285 3.31 7.90 3.34
C GLU A 285 2.93 9.09 2.46
N ALA A 286 3.37 9.06 1.19
CA ALA A 286 2.97 10.00 0.15
C ALA A 286 2.40 9.22 -1.04
N ILE A 287 1.28 9.69 -1.59
CA ILE A 287 0.46 8.91 -2.52
C ILE A 287 0.37 9.58 -3.89
N MET A 288 0.64 8.81 -4.93
CA MET A 288 0.32 9.12 -6.33
C MET A 288 -0.82 8.21 -6.79
N LEU A 289 -1.95 8.78 -7.19
CA LEU A 289 -3.16 8.04 -7.52
C LEU A 289 -3.06 7.22 -8.82
N SER A 290 -2.16 7.60 -9.73
CA SER A 290 -2.01 6.98 -11.04
C SER A 290 -0.53 6.94 -11.43
N ALA A 291 0.06 5.76 -11.52
CA ALA A 291 1.44 5.51 -11.96
C ALA A 291 1.46 4.57 -13.18
N GLY A 292 1.50 3.25 -12.98
CA GLY A 292 1.50 2.26 -14.05
C GLY A 292 0.26 2.31 -14.94
N THR A 293 -0.89 2.72 -14.42
CA THR A 293 -2.11 2.96 -15.20
C THR A 293 -1.92 3.91 -16.38
N ASN A 294 -0.93 4.81 -16.33
CA ASN A 294 -0.62 5.67 -17.47
C ASN A 294 0.06 4.91 -18.61
N VAL A 295 0.82 3.87 -18.28
CA VAL A 295 1.42 2.96 -19.29
C VAL A 295 0.33 2.04 -19.87
N ASP A 296 -0.59 1.55 -19.03
CA ASP A 296 -1.74 0.77 -19.48
C ASP A 296 -2.62 1.61 -20.43
N TRP A 297 -2.87 2.87 -20.09
CA TRP A 297 -3.60 3.81 -20.97
C TRP A 297 -2.92 4.00 -22.35
N LEU A 298 -1.58 4.10 -22.40
CA LEU A 298 -0.85 4.13 -23.69
C LEU A 298 -1.05 2.87 -24.51
N ARG A 299 -1.17 1.70 -23.84
CA ARG A 299 -1.33 0.39 -24.48
C ARG A 299 -2.77 0.13 -24.88
N ASP A 300 -3.69 0.19 -23.91
CA ASP A 300 -5.04 -0.36 -24.05
C ASP A 300 -6.01 0.64 -24.70
N ASP A 301 -5.88 1.94 -24.36
CA ASP A 301 -6.80 2.96 -24.85
C ASP A 301 -6.26 3.69 -26.08
N LEU A 302 -4.95 4.03 -26.09
CA LEU A 302 -4.36 4.77 -27.22
C LEU A 302 -3.74 3.86 -28.28
N GLY A 303 -3.35 2.63 -27.93
CA GLY A 303 -2.74 1.69 -28.87
C GLY A 303 -1.39 2.16 -29.45
N ILE A 304 -0.64 3.00 -28.71
CA ILE A 304 0.64 3.53 -29.18
C ILE A 304 1.85 2.72 -28.69
N ILE A 305 1.62 1.77 -27.80
CA ILE A 305 2.57 0.72 -27.40
C ILE A 305 1.86 -0.63 -27.38
N ASP A 306 2.60 -1.74 -27.57
CA ASP A 306 2.01 -3.09 -27.65
C ASP A 306 2.04 -3.78 -26.27
N THR A 307 3.06 -3.49 -25.45
CA THR A 307 3.24 -4.01 -24.10
C THR A 307 3.79 -2.91 -23.18
N ALA A 308 3.67 -3.07 -21.88
CA ALA A 308 4.28 -2.12 -20.93
C ALA A 308 5.80 -1.97 -21.14
N ALA A 309 6.51 -3.08 -21.40
CA ALA A 309 7.95 -3.07 -21.69
C ALA A 309 8.27 -2.28 -22.98
N HIS A 310 7.42 -2.38 -24.03
CA HIS A 310 7.59 -1.65 -25.28
C HIS A 310 7.60 -0.12 -25.11
N SER A 311 7.10 0.42 -23.98
CA SER A 311 7.17 1.85 -23.70
C SER A 311 8.62 2.36 -23.59
N HIS A 312 9.56 1.53 -23.13
CA HIS A 312 10.99 1.84 -23.16
C HIS A 312 11.52 2.02 -24.59
N ASP A 313 11.27 1.04 -25.45
CA ASP A 313 11.78 1.02 -26.82
C ASP A 313 11.23 2.20 -27.64
N VAL A 314 9.95 2.54 -27.42
CA VAL A 314 9.33 3.70 -28.09
C VAL A 314 9.88 5.01 -27.58
N ALA A 315 10.00 5.18 -26.25
CA ALA A 315 10.54 6.40 -25.65
C ALA A 315 12.01 6.62 -26.00
N ALA A 316 12.80 5.54 -26.15
CA ALA A 316 14.21 5.59 -26.52
C ALA A 316 14.47 6.04 -27.98
N GLN A 317 13.44 6.17 -28.82
CA GLN A 317 13.55 6.68 -30.18
C GLN A 317 13.74 8.21 -30.24
N CYS A 318 13.63 8.90 -29.12
CA CYS A 318 13.93 10.33 -28.98
C CYS A 318 14.74 10.59 -27.72
N ASP A 319 15.62 11.58 -27.77
CA ASP A 319 16.48 11.96 -26.63
C ASP A 319 15.73 12.84 -25.62
N THR A 320 14.73 13.61 -26.10
CA THR A 320 13.93 14.54 -25.31
C THR A 320 12.45 14.44 -25.67
N THR A 321 11.60 15.02 -24.84
CA THR A 321 10.15 15.14 -25.14
C THR A 321 9.85 16.26 -26.15
N ASP A 322 10.87 17.03 -26.59
CA ASP A 322 10.71 18.23 -27.43
C ASP A 322 9.71 19.24 -26.84
N GLY A 323 9.72 19.39 -25.51
CA GLY A 323 8.85 20.28 -24.76
C GLY A 323 7.44 19.76 -24.49
N VAL A 324 7.15 18.51 -24.85
CA VAL A 324 5.90 17.87 -24.44
C VAL A 324 5.95 17.49 -22.97
N VAL A 325 4.93 17.90 -22.21
CA VAL A 325 4.78 17.57 -20.78
C VAL A 325 3.44 16.87 -20.59
N TYR A 326 3.46 15.74 -19.88
CA TYR A 326 2.27 15.01 -19.48
C TYR A 326 2.11 15.02 -17.95
N VAL A 327 0.94 15.46 -17.46
CA VAL A 327 0.58 15.37 -16.03
C VAL A 327 -0.30 14.14 -15.82
N PRO A 328 0.17 13.11 -15.08
CA PRO A 328 -0.54 11.84 -14.89
C PRO A 328 -1.61 11.95 -13.81
N ALA A 329 -2.68 12.70 -14.09
CA ALA A 329 -3.81 12.94 -13.21
C ALA A 329 -5.09 12.23 -13.68
N LEU A 330 -4.99 10.98 -14.15
CA LEU A 330 -6.14 10.20 -14.64
C LEU A 330 -7.23 10.03 -13.57
N LEU A 331 -6.82 9.90 -12.31
CA LEU A 331 -7.68 9.78 -11.13
C LEU A 331 -7.61 11.02 -10.20
N GLY A 332 -7.14 12.16 -10.71
CA GLY A 332 -6.80 13.33 -9.91
C GLY A 332 -5.35 13.31 -9.43
N LEU A 333 -5.01 14.25 -8.55
CA LEU A 333 -3.69 14.39 -7.94
C LEU A 333 -3.77 14.05 -6.45
N GLY A 334 -2.89 13.17 -5.99
CA GLY A 334 -2.60 12.94 -4.57
C GLY A 334 -1.58 13.93 -4.02
N THR A 335 -0.67 13.47 -3.16
CA THR A 335 0.42 14.27 -2.58
C THR A 335 1.23 15.02 -3.65
N PRO A 336 1.57 16.30 -3.46
CA PRO A 336 1.21 17.18 -2.34
C PRO A 336 -0.14 17.89 -2.53
N ALA A 337 -0.70 17.87 -3.73
CA ALA A 337 -1.78 18.77 -4.14
C ALA A 337 -3.16 18.38 -3.61
N TRP A 338 -3.43 17.08 -3.49
CA TRP A 338 -4.74 16.50 -3.10
C TRP A 338 -5.92 17.15 -3.84
N ASP A 339 -5.87 17.10 -5.17
CA ASP A 339 -6.88 17.66 -6.07
C ASP A 339 -7.57 16.54 -6.85
N TYR A 340 -8.71 16.07 -6.37
CA TYR A 340 -9.50 15.02 -7.03
C TYR A 340 -10.17 15.49 -8.33
N GLY A 341 -10.26 16.80 -8.55
CA GLY A 341 -10.80 17.43 -9.77
C GLY A 341 -9.76 17.64 -10.86
N ALA A 342 -8.47 17.49 -10.58
CA ALA A 342 -7.43 17.51 -11.59
C ALA A 342 -7.62 16.39 -12.60
N ARG A 343 -7.18 16.60 -13.86
CA ARG A 343 -7.26 15.57 -14.92
C ARG A 343 -5.94 15.47 -15.69
N GLY A 344 -5.71 14.27 -16.26
CA GLY A 344 -4.58 14.00 -17.14
C GLY A 344 -4.48 15.07 -18.22
N THR A 345 -3.29 15.69 -18.35
CA THR A 345 -3.10 16.85 -19.22
C THR A 345 -1.83 16.71 -20.04
N LEU A 346 -1.93 16.89 -21.34
CA LEU A 346 -0.81 16.86 -22.27
C LEU A 346 -0.61 18.27 -22.83
N LEU A 347 0.58 18.84 -22.65
CA LEU A 347 0.94 20.19 -23.04
C LEU A 347 2.17 20.20 -23.97
N GLY A 348 2.37 21.29 -24.71
CA GLY A 348 3.56 21.50 -25.53
C GLY A 348 3.60 20.74 -26.85
N LEU A 349 2.46 20.18 -27.31
CA LEU A 349 2.39 19.47 -28.60
C LEU A 349 2.66 20.40 -29.78
N THR A 350 3.48 19.93 -30.71
CA THR A 350 3.76 20.55 -31.99
C THR A 350 3.50 19.55 -33.13
N ARG A 351 3.64 19.98 -34.39
CA ARG A 351 3.53 19.05 -35.53
C ARG A 351 4.63 18.00 -35.57
N GLY A 352 5.73 18.22 -34.84
CA GLY A 352 6.84 17.29 -34.70
C GLY A 352 6.65 16.28 -33.56
N SER A 353 5.66 16.50 -32.69
CA SER A 353 5.41 15.60 -31.55
C SER A 353 4.74 14.33 -32.04
N GLY A 354 5.48 13.24 -31.99
CA GLY A 354 5.02 11.93 -32.38
C GLY A 354 4.88 10.96 -31.21
N ARG A 355 4.68 9.70 -31.56
CA ARG A 355 4.57 8.58 -30.62
C ARG A 355 5.74 8.50 -29.63
N PRO A 356 7.04 8.67 -30.03
CA PRO A 356 8.15 8.63 -29.08
C PRO A 356 8.08 9.73 -28.04
N GLN A 357 7.84 10.99 -28.44
CA GLN A 357 7.76 12.13 -27.52
C GLN A 357 6.62 12.00 -26.53
N ILE A 358 5.44 11.51 -26.97
CA ILE A 358 4.29 11.29 -26.09
C ILE A 358 4.60 10.19 -25.08
N THR A 359 5.12 9.05 -25.53
CA THR A 359 5.48 7.93 -24.64
C THR A 359 6.53 8.35 -23.60
N ARG A 360 7.57 9.07 -24.04
CA ARG A 360 8.60 9.60 -23.15
C ARG A 360 8.00 10.59 -22.15
N ALA A 361 7.16 11.52 -22.59
CA ALA A 361 6.50 12.49 -21.72
C ALA A 361 5.63 11.83 -20.65
N VAL A 362 4.99 10.71 -20.96
CA VAL A 362 4.23 9.93 -19.97
C VAL A 362 5.15 9.32 -18.93
N LEU A 363 6.26 8.69 -19.32
CA LEU A 363 7.23 8.13 -18.38
C LEU A 363 7.88 9.22 -17.52
N GLU A 364 8.30 10.33 -18.12
CA GLU A 364 8.87 11.48 -17.40
C GLU A 364 7.84 12.15 -16.48
N GLY A 365 6.56 12.22 -16.88
CA GLY A 365 5.48 12.75 -16.05
C GLY A 365 5.28 11.94 -14.77
N VAL A 366 5.28 10.61 -14.86
CA VAL A 366 5.24 9.74 -13.67
C VAL A 366 6.50 9.90 -12.82
N ALA A 367 7.68 10.05 -13.43
CA ALA A 367 8.93 10.31 -12.74
C ALA A 367 8.91 11.65 -11.99
N HIS A 368 8.41 12.71 -12.60
CA HIS A 368 8.21 14.01 -11.96
C HIS A 368 7.27 13.91 -10.74
N ARG A 369 6.19 13.11 -10.84
CA ARG A 369 5.30 12.86 -9.70
C ARG A 369 6.03 12.12 -8.58
N GLY A 370 6.87 11.13 -8.91
CA GLY A 370 7.73 10.49 -7.92
C GLY A 370 8.63 11.49 -7.19
N ALA A 371 9.22 12.44 -7.92
CA ALA A 371 10.01 13.52 -7.32
C ALA A 371 9.17 14.47 -6.45
N ASP A 372 7.89 14.73 -6.80
CA ASP A 372 6.97 15.50 -5.95
C ASP A 372 6.71 14.79 -4.62
N LEU A 373 6.54 13.44 -4.64
CA LEU A 373 6.36 12.66 -3.41
C LEU A 373 7.58 12.75 -2.50
N VAL A 374 8.78 12.64 -3.08
CA VAL A 374 10.06 12.78 -2.35
C VAL A 374 10.16 14.16 -1.72
N ALA A 375 9.93 15.23 -2.48
CA ALA A 375 10.00 16.60 -1.98
C ALA A 375 8.99 16.88 -0.85
N ALA A 376 7.76 16.37 -0.98
CA ALA A 376 6.73 16.49 0.04
C ALA A 376 7.12 15.75 1.33
N ALA A 377 7.63 14.51 1.19
CA ALA A 377 8.06 13.73 2.33
C ALA A 377 9.24 14.37 3.08
N GLU A 378 10.24 14.90 2.36
CA GLU A 378 11.35 15.64 2.99
C GLU A 378 10.86 16.91 3.71
N ALA A 379 9.92 17.64 3.12
CA ALA A 379 9.39 18.87 3.69
C ALA A 379 8.54 18.62 4.95
N ASP A 380 7.72 17.56 4.96
CA ASP A 380 6.84 17.24 6.09
C ASP A 380 7.58 16.56 7.23
N THR A 381 8.57 15.71 6.92
CA THR A 381 9.27 14.90 7.93
C THR A 381 10.55 15.54 8.44
N GLY A 382 11.16 16.44 7.67
CA GLY A 382 12.48 16.99 7.96
C GLY A 382 13.65 16.04 7.69
N TYR A 383 13.38 14.79 7.32
CA TYR A 383 14.41 13.82 6.94
C TYR A 383 14.80 13.98 5.48
N ARG A 384 16.11 13.96 5.21
CA ARG A 384 16.62 13.94 3.84
C ARG A 384 16.68 12.51 3.31
N ILE A 385 16.05 12.27 2.19
CA ILE A 385 16.13 10.99 1.46
C ILE A 385 17.40 11.02 0.59
N ALA A 386 18.43 10.27 0.99
CA ALA A 386 19.71 10.28 0.29
C ALA A 386 19.67 9.44 -1.00
N THR A 387 18.98 8.33 -0.99
CA THR A 387 18.82 7.37 -2.10
C THR A 387 17.39 6.89 -2.10
N LEU A 388 16.79 6.74 -3.27
CA LEU A 388 15.43 6.28 -3.44
C LEU A 388 15.43 4.82 -3.88
N ARG A 389 14.84 3.94 -3.09
CA ARG A 389 14.59 2.55 -3.46
C ARG A 389 13.26 2.41 -4.17
N ILE A 390 13.19 1.57 -5.19
CA ILE A 390 11.95 1.38 -5.96
C ILE A 390 11.67 -0.09 -6.25
N ASP A 391 10.37 -0.42 -6.32
CA ASP A 391 9.83 -1.68 -6.80
C ASP A 391 8.55 -1.45 -7.62
N GLY A 392 7.86 -2.53 -7.96
CA GLY A 392 6.68 -2.51 -8.82
C GLY A 392 7.01 -2.53 -10.31
N GLY A 393 5.98 -2.75 -11.14
CA GLY A 393 6.17 -3.05 -12.57
C GLY A 393 6.89 -1.98 -13.38
N MET A 394 6.84 -0.71 -12.99
CA MET A 394 7.55 0.35 -13.68
C MET A 394 9.07 0.35 -13.40
N SER A 395 9.52 -0.30 -12.33
CA SER A 395 10.95 -0.37 -11.97
C SER A 395 11.78 -1.17 -12.98
N ASP A 396 11.14 -1.92 -13.88
CA ASP A 396 11.79 -2.66 -14.96
C ASP A 396 12.03 -1.80 -16.23
N ASN A 397 11.51 -0.56 -16.26
CA ASN A 397 11.66 0.33 -17.42
C ASN A 397 12.87 1.26 -17.25
N PRO A 398 13.98 1.08 -18.02
CA PRO A 398 15.20 1.87 -17.85
C PRO A 398 15.00 3.37 -18.12
N THR A 399 14.13 3.74 -19.09
CA THR A 399 13.82 5.15 -19.37
C THR A 399 13.13 5.79 -18.18
N PHE A 400 12.17 5.12 -17.55
CA PHE A 400 11.49 5.61 -16.36
C PHE A 400 12.44 5.75 -15.17
N VAL A 401 13.27 4.72 -14.90
CA VAL A 401 14.21 4.75 -13.77
C VAL A 401 15.21 5.89 -13.90
N GLN A 402 15.76 6.11 -15.10
CA GLN A 402 16.65 7.24 -15.36
C GLN A 402 15.93 8.60 -15.22
N ALA A 403 14.68 8.69 -15.74
CA ALA A 403 13.87 9.90 -15.60
C ALA A 403 13.58 10.22 -14.13
N LEU A 404 13.30 9.20 -13.30
CA LEU A 404 13.08 9.38 -11.86
C LEU A 404 14.35 9.87 -11.14
N ALA A 405 15.51 9.31 -11.46
CA ALA A 405 16.78 9.80 -10.93
C ALA A 405 17.03 11.28 -11.32
N ASN A 406 16.78 11.62 -12.58
CA ASN A 406 16.96 12.98 -13.10
C ASN A 406 15.93 13.99 -12.52
N ALA A 407 14.67 13.55 -12.32
CA ALA A 407 13.61 14.42 -11.76
C ALA A 407 13.82 14.68 -10.27
N SER A 408 14.22 13.64 -9.51
CA SER A 408 14.44 13.75 -8.06
C SER A 408 15.81 14.29 -7.69
N GLY A 409 16.79 14.23 -8.61
CA GLY A 409 18.18 14.55 -8.33
C GLY A 409 18.85 13.58 -7.36
N LYS A 410 18.31 12.36 -7.23
CA LYS A 410 18.77 11.35 -6.28
C LYS A 410 19.15 10.05 -7.00
N PRO A 411 20.14 9.30 -6.46
CA PRO A 411 20.36 7.92 -6.88
C PRO A 411 19.09 7.11 -6.69
N VAL A 412 18.77 6.26 -7.67
CA VAL A 412 17.65 5.31 -7.62
C VAL A 412 18.21 3.90 -7.59
N GLU A 413 17.77 3.12 -6.62
CA GLU A 413 18.13 1.72 -6.43
C GLU A 413 16.90 0.85 -6.66
N VAL A 414 16.99 -0.05 -7.66
CA VAL A 414 15.90 -0.99 -7.97
C VAL A 414 16.03 -2.21 -7.07
N SER A 415 14.92 -2.59 -6.43
CA SER A 415 14.84 -3.75 -5.53
C SER A 415 15.39 -5.03 -6.19
N PRO A 416 16.17 -5.85 -5.46
CA PRO A 416 16.57 -7.17 -5.93
C PRO A 416 15.39 -8.14 -5.99
N HIS A 417 14.38 -7.91 -5.16
CA HIS A 417 13.19 -8.76 -5.04
C HIS A 417 12.00 -8.13 -5.77
N THR A 418 11.39 -8.89 -6.67
CA THR A 418 10.10 -8.51 -7.31
C THR A 418 8.98 -8.48 -6.28
N GLU A 419 9.07 -9.36 -5.27
CA GLU A 419 8.07 -9.55 -4.22
C GLU A 419 8.56 -8.96 -2.89
N ALA A 420 8.96 -7.68 -2.89
CA ALA A 420 9.49 -7.02 -1.71
C ALA A 420 8.53 -7.09 -0.50
N THR A 421 7.21 -6.99 -0.74
CA THR A 421 6.18 -7.13 0.30
C THR A 421 6.25 -8.50 0.99
N THR A 422 6.32 -9.58 0.21
CA THR A 422 6.44 -10.94 0.73
C THR A 422 7.73 -11.13 1.55
N VAL A 423 8.86 -10.64 1.02
CA VAL A 423 10.16 -10.70 1.72
C VAL A 423 10.11 -9.92 3.04
N GLY A 424 9.50 -8.73 3.05
CA GLY A 424 9.39 -7.93 4.28
C GLY A 424 8.53 -8.59 5.36
N ALA A 425 7.41 -9.22 4.98
CA ALA A 425 6.61 -9.99 5.93
C ALA A 425 7.39 -11.20 6.49
N ALA A 426 8.22 -11.85 5.66
CA ALA A 426 9.11 -12.92 6.11
C ALA A 426 10.16 -12.41 7.09
N TYR A 427 10.78 -11.26 6.82
CA TYR A 427 11.75 -10.65 7.72
C TYR A 427 11.15 -10.36 9.09
N LEU A 428 9.95 -9.78 9.13
CA LEU A 428 9.26 -9.48 10.39
C LEU A 428 8.87 -10.75 11.16
N ALA A 429 8.33 -11.77 10.48
CA ALA A 429 8.02 -13.05 11.09
C ALA A 429 9.30 -13.78 11.58
N GLY A 430 10.31 -13.78 10.76
CA GLY A 430 11.58 -14.41 11.10
C GLY A 430 12.35 -13.70 12.22
N LEU A 431 12.24 -12.37 12.32
CA LEU A 431 12.75 -11.59 13.45
C LEU A 431 12.09 -12.04 14.77
N ALA A 432 10.76 -12.25 14.75
CA ALA A 432 10.01 -12.69 15.93
C ALA A 432 10.41 -14.08 16.44
N VAL A 433 10.89 -14.97 15.57
CA VAL A 433 11.26 -16.35 15.90
C VAL A 433 12.78 -16.62 15.81
N GLY A 434 13.59 -15.58 15.60
CA GLY A 434 15.05 -15.66 15.59
C GLY A 434 15.66 -16.27 14.32
N VAL A 435 14.99 -16.23 13.19
CA VAL A 435 15.59 -16.55 11.87
C VAL A 435 16.60 -15.48 11.49
N TRP A 436 16.25 -14.21 11.68
CA TRP A 436 17.15 -13.06 11.59
C TRP A 436 17.34 -12.45 12.98
N GLY A 437 18.55 -11.99 13.27
CA GLY A 437 18.92 -11.45 14.57
C GLY A 437 18.45 -10.02 14.80
N SER A 438 18.41 -9.23 13.75
CA SER A 438 18.03 -7.81 13.80
C SER A 438 17.60 -7.28 12.40
N LEU A 439 16.92 -6.13 12.39
CA LEU A 439 16.67 -5.38 11.16
C LEU A 439 17.95 -4.85 10.51
N ASP A 440 19.00 -4.63 11.29
CA ASP A 440 20.30 -4.21 10.76
C ASP A 440 21.00 -5.33 9.98
N ASP A 441 20.86 -6.59 10.41
CA ASP A 441 21.37 -7.75 9.65
C ASP A 441 20.65 -7.87 8.30
N ILE A 442 19.33 -7.66 8.28
CA ILE A 442 18.51 -7.61 7.08
C ILE A 442 18.98 -6.48 6.15
N ALA A 443 19.20 -5.28 6.72
CA ALA A 443 19.66 -4.13 5.95
C ALA A 443 21.06 -4.33 5.36
N ALA A 444 21.94 -5.04 6.06
CA ALA A 444 23.31 -5.32 5.60
C ALA A 444 23.36 -6.33 4.43
N ALA A 445 22.38 -7.24 4.35
CA ALA A 445 22.29 -8.24 3.30
C ALA A 445 21.68 -7.69 2.00
N TRP A 446 21.01 -6.53 2.06
CA TRP A 446 20.31 -5.97 0.90
C TRP A 446 21.29 -5.32 -0.10
N ALA A 447 21.16 -5.67 -1.38
CA ALA A 447 21.92 -5.06 -2.47
C ALA A 447 20.96 -4.80 -3.66
N PRO A 448 21.03 -3.62 -4.32
CA PRO A 448 20.13 -3.32 -5.43
C PRO A 448 20.46 -4.20 -6.64
N ARG A 449 19.42 -4.58 -7.40
CA ARG A 449 19.58 -5.21 -8.72
C ARG A 449 20.22 -4.25 -9.73
N VAL A 450 19.82 -2.98 -9.68
CA VAL A 450 20.31 -1.90 -10.52
C VAL A 450 20.41 -0.64 -9.68
N LYS A 451 21.48 0.13 -9.88
CA LYS A 451 21.64 1.47 -9.33
C LYS A 451 21.81 2.48 -10.46
N VAL A 452 21.02 3.54 -10.44
CA VAL A 452 21.01 4.59 -11.46
C VAL A 452 21.29 5.93 -10.80
N GLU A 453 22.35 6.60 -11.25
CA GLU A 453 22.70 7.95 -10.81
C GLU A 453 22.01 8.99 -11.71
N PRO A 454 21.67 10.19 -11.19
CA PRO A 454 21.23 11.29 -12.02
C PRO A 454 22.29 11.68 -13.06
N THR A 455 21.91 11.77 -14.33
CA THR A 455 22.80 12.18 -15.43
C THR A 455 22.44 13.54 -16.01
N ALA A 456 21.26 14.05 -15.70
CA ALA A 456 20.72 15.33 -16.10
C ALA A 456 19.74 15.84 -15.04
N GLN A 457 19.29 17.07 -15.20
CA GLN A 457 18.20 17.61 -14.40
C GLN A 457 17.01 17.88 -15.30
N LEU A 458 15.84 17.32 -14.94
CA LEU A 458 14.59 17.65 -15.63
C LEU A 458 14.06 19.01 -15.17
N ASP A 459 13.35 19.71 -16.05
CA ASP A 459 12.80 21.05 -15.77
C ASP A 459 11.62 20.98 -14.80
N ARG A 460 11.91 21.24 -13.53
CA ARG A 460 10.93 21.23 -12.44
C ARG A 460 10.01 22.47 -12.45
N ASP A 461 10.45 23.59 -13.03
CA ASP A 461 9.64 24.81 -13.13
C ASP A 461 8.58 24.65 -14.23
N GLN A 462 8.97 24.12 -15.40
CA GLN A 462 8.04 23.74 -16.44
C GLN A 462 7.01 22.71 -15.94
N TRP A 463 7.48 21.71 -15.19
CA TRP A 463 6.62 20.72 -14.55
C TRP A 463 5.59 21.36 -13.60
N ALA A 464 6.03 22.20 -12.67
CA ALA A 464 5.13 22.89 -11.73
C ALA A 464 4.08 23.74 -12.47
N SER A 465 4.47 24.42 -13.56
CA SER A 465 3.56 25.16 -14.44
C SER A 465 2.52 24.25 -15.09
N ALA A 466 2.92 23.04 -15.53
CA ALA A 466 2.02 22.07 -16.15
C ALA A 466 1.01 21.51 -15.12
N VAL A 467 1.48 21.15 -13.92
CA VAL A 467 0.61 20.72 -12.82
C VAL A 467 -0.41 21.81 -12.48
N GLY A 468 0.00 23.07 -12.41
CA GLY A 468 -0.89 24.20 -12.18
C GLY A 468 -2.04 24.30 -13.19
N ARG A 469 -1.80 23.92 -14.46
CA ARG A 469 -2.82 23.91 -15.52
C ARG A 469 -3.75 22.70 -15.49
N SER A 470 -3.34 21.60 -14.85
CA SER A 470 -4.16 20.39 -14.72
C SER A 470 -5.13 20.44 -13.54
N ARG A 471 -4.87 21.33 -12.57
CA ARG A 471 -5.68 21.47 -11.34
C ARG A 471 -7.01 22.16 -11.60
N GLY A 472 -7.98 21.88 -10.72
CA GLY A 472 -9.27 22.56 -10.74
C GLY A 472 -10.13 22.28 -11.98
N TRP A 473 -9.81 21.25 -12.78
CA TRP A 473 -10.53 20.95 -14.03
C TRP A 473 -11.99 20.60 -13.76
N ILE A 474 -12.29 19.90 -12.66
CA ILE A 474 -13.65 19.65 -12.17
C ILE A 474 -13.75 20.32 -10.80
N PRO A 475 -14.29 21.57 -10.72
CA PRO A 475 -14.26 22.37 -9.50
C PRO A 475 -14.90 21.69 -8.28
N ASP A 476 -16.03 21.00 -8.47
CA ASP A 476 -16.76 20.35 -7.38
C ASP A 476 -15.93 19.21 -6.76
N LEU A 477 -15.16 18.46 -7.55
CA LEU A 477 -14.27 17.44 -7.04
C LEU A 477 -13.00 18.04 -6.41
N SER A 478 -12.53 19.16 -6.94
CA SER A 478 -11.37 19.88 -6.35
C SER A 478 -11.68 20.53 -5.00
N ALA A 479 -12.95 20.72 -4.69
CA ALA A 479 -13.40 21.25 -3.41
C ALA A 479 -13.50 20.17 -2.30
N LEU A 480 -13.37 18.90 -2.65
CA LEU A 480 -13.41 17.81 -1.68
C LEU A 480 -12.12 17.80 -0.86
N ASP A 481 -12.27 17.71 0.46
CA ASP A 481 -11.18 17.62 1.43
C ASP A 481 -11.56 16.59 2.51
N PHE A 482 -10.87 15.45 2.46
CA PHE A 482 -11.05 14.34 3.40
C PHE A 482 -9.90 14.25 4.38
#